data_02b492f1cce6d103a922594a1ce0f393
#
_entry.id   02b492f1cce6d103a922594a1ce0f393
#
_cell.length_a   1.000
_cell.length_b   1.000
_cell.length_c   1.000
_cell.angle_alpha   90.00
_cell.angle_beta   90.00
_cell.angle_gamma   90.00
#
_symmetry.space_group_name_H-M   'P 1'
#
loop_
_entity.id
_entity.type
_entity.pdbx_description
1 polymer ?
#
loop_
_entity_poly.entity_id
_entity_poly.type
_entity_poly.pdbx_seq_one_letter_code
_entity_poly.pdbx_strand_id
1 'polypeptide(L)'
;RYQMPIRTCCENSELGKYGVETSGCMTQEVLERGTGCLLSVPAKKKAPRAECNCLLGADIGAYNTCPHGCIYCYANYDKQTVLQNFRHHDPTSPFLIGNGHPEDQIREAVQESWIDEQLRLF
;
A
#
# COMPACT_ATOMS: atom_id res chain seq x y z
N ARG A 1 -13.50 12.63 25.75
CA ARG A 1 -12.62 11.50 25.44
C ARG A 1 -12.94 11.07 24.03
N TYR A 2 -11.95 11.09 23.13
CA TYR A 2 -12.14 10.81 21.71
C TYR A 2 -12.36 9.30 21.55
N GLN A 3 -13.50 8.88 21.04
CA GLN A 3 -13.81 7.47 20.76
C GLN A 3 -13.21 7.06 19.41
N MET A 4 -11.87 7.10 19.31
CA MET A 4 -11.17 6.70 18.09
C MET A 4 -10.79 5.22 18.18
N PRO A 5 -11.14 4.39 17.19
CA PRO A 5 -10.66 3.02 17.12
C PRO A 5 -9.14 3.03 16.85
N ILE A 6 -8.40 2.18 17.55
CA ILE A 6 -6.98 1.94 17.31
C ILE A 6 -6.85 0.62 16.55
N ARG A 7 -6.13 0.66 15.45
CA ARG A 7 -5.83 -0.53 14.63
C ARG A 7 -4.32 -0.70 14.48
N THR A 8 -3.88 -1.94 14.45
CA THR A 8 -2.47 -2.28 14.18
C THR A 8 -2.35 -3.18 12.96
N CYS A 9 -1.15 -3.20 12.39
CA CYS A 9 -0.80 -4.06 11.26
C CYS A 9 0.42 -4.91 11.63
N CYS A 10 0.36 -6.21 11.40
CA CYS A 10 1.44 -7.16 11.71
C CYS A 10 1.86 -7.21 13.18
N GLU A 11 0.95 -6.90 14.08
CA GLU A 11 1.15 -7.07 15.52
C GLU A 11 0.41 -8.30 16.02
N ASN A 12 0.89 -8.86 17.13
CA ASN A 12 0.27 -10.04 17.67
C ASN A 12 -1.12 -9.74 18.27
N SER A 13 -1.96 -10.75 18.38
CA SER A 13 -3.33 -10.62 18.87
C SER A 13 -3.44 -10.20 20.34
N GLU A 14 -2.33 -10.21 21.12
CA GLU A 14 -2.33 -9.83 22.52
C GLU A 14 -2.74 -8.38 22.77
N LEU A 15 -2.57 -7.51 21.79
CA LEU A 15 -3.00 -6.11 21.89
C LEU A 15 -4.52 -5.97 21.94
N GLY A 16 -5.27 -6.99 21.53
CA GLY A 16 -6.73 -7.02 21.63
C GLY A 16 -7.25 -6.82 23.06
N LYS A 17 -6.51 -7.28 24.08
CA LYS A 17 -6.86 -7.08 25.50
C LYS A 17 -6.90 -5.61 25.92
N TYR A 18 -6.27 -4.72 25.16
CA TYR A 18 -6.29 -3.26 25.36
C TYR A 18 -7.30 -2.54 24.48
N GLY A 19 -8.18 -3.27 23.79
CA GLY A 19 -9.17 -2.70 22.88
C GLY A 19 -8.59 -2.27 21.52
N VAL A 20 -7.42 -2.80 21.16
CA VAL A 20 -6.78 -2.56 19.86
C VAL A 20 -7.28 -3.60 18.86
N GLU A 21 -7.72 -3.16 17.69
CA GLU A 21 -8.09 -4.03 16.60
C GLU A 21 -6.84 -4.48 15.84
N THR A 22 -6.59 -5.79 15.81
CA THR A 22 -5.37 -6.38 15.20
C THR A 22 -5.64 -7.03 13.84
N SER A 23 -6.79 -6.74 13.21
CA SER A 23 -7.21 -7.33 11.93
C SER A 23 -6.36 -6.91 10.74
N GLY A 24 -5.60 -5.83 10.86
CA GLY A 24 -4.76 -5.28 9.78
C GLY A 24 -5.26 -3.92 9.28
N CYS A 25 -4.40 -3.27 8.47
CA CYS A 25 -4.66 -1.90 8.02
C CYS A 25 -5.31 -1.83 6.62
N MET A 26 -5.04 -2.79 5.73
CA MET A 26 -5.55 -2.82 4.35
C MET A 26 -6.21 -4.17 4.05
N THR A 27 -7.16 -4.53 4.90
CA THR A 27 -7.97 -5.75 4.75
C THR A 27 -9.03 -5.58 3.66
N GLN A 28 -9.63 -6.68 3.23
CA GLN A 28 -10.74 -6.66 2.28
C GLN A 28 -11.86 -5.72 2.74
N GLU A 29 -12.27 -5.83 4.01
CA GLU A 29 -13.32 -4.98 4.59
C GLU A 29 -12.98 -3.47 4.50
N VAL A 30 -11.72 -3.10 4.80
CA VAL A 30 -11.27 -1.71 4.72
C VAL A 30 -11.32 -1.21 3.29
N LEU A 31 -10.89 -2.03 2.32
CA LEU A 31 -10.91 -1.68 0.90
C LEU A 31 -12.34 -1.58 0.37
N GLU A 32 -13.21 -2.53 0.69
CA GLU A 32 -14.63 -2.51 0.29
C GLU A 32 -15.34 -1.27 0.84
N ARG A 33 -15.09 -0.94 2.10
CA ARG A 33 -15.66 0.27 2.71
C ARG A 33 -15.12 1.56 2.07
N GLY A 34 -13.84 1.59 1.70
CA GLY A 34 -13.22 2.76 1.10
C GLY A 34 -13.60 2.98 -0.36
N THR A 35 -13.79 1.89 -1.12
CA THR A 35 -14.14 1.93 -2.54
C THR A 35 -15.63 1.91 -2.81
N GLY A 36 -16.42 1.43 -1.85
CA GLY A 36 -17.86 1.16 -2.03
C GLY A 36 -18.16 -0.06 -2.92
N CYS A 37 -17.14 -0.84 -3.28
CA CYS A 37 -17.25 -2.03 -4.10
C CYS A 37 -17.03 -3.30 -3.27
N LEU A 38 -17.74 -4.36 -3.58
CA LEU A 38 -17.45 -5.69 -3.04
C LEU A 38 -16.28 -6.31 -3.82
N LEU A 39 -15.44 -7.06 -3.13
CA LEU A 39 -14.25 -7.67 -3.72
C LEU A 39 -14.33 -9.19 -3.67
N SER A 40 -14.03 -9.83 -4.80
CA SER A 40 -13.81 -11.27 -4.91
C SER A 40 -12.32 -11.56 -4.92
N VAL A 41 -11.73 -11.73 -3.73
CA VAL A 41 -10.28 -11.90 -3.57
C VAL A 41 -9.88 -13.36 -3.78
N PRO A 42 -8.90 -13.67 -4.63
CA PRO A 42 -8.43 -15.04 -4.81
C PRO A 42 -7.90 -15.66 -3.50
N ALA A 43 -8.36 -16.87 -3.17
CA ALA A 43 -8.00 -17.58 -1.92
C ALA A 43 -6.48 -17.84 -1.76
N LYS A 44 -5.72 -17.80 -2.85
CA LYS A 44 -4.27 -18.08 -2.85
C LYS A 44 -3.39 -16.85 -2.58
N LYS A 45 -3.98 -15.66 -2.41
CA LYS A 45 -3.18 -14.48 -2.15
C LYS A 45 -2.61 -14.54 -0.75
N LYS A 46 -1.30 -14.69 -0.66
CA LYS A 46 -0.57 -14.65 0.61
C LYS A 46 -0.22 -13.20 0.93
N ALA A 47 -0.42 -12.81 2.17
CA ALA A 47 0.09 -11.56 2.68
C ALA A 47 1.64 -11.52 2.64
N PRO A 48 2.24 -10.32 2.55
CA PRO A 48 3.71 -10.18 2.49
C PRO A 48 4.45 -10.71 3.73
N ARG A 49 3.77 -10.78 4.88
CA ARG A 49 4.31 -11.26 6.15
C ARG A 49 3.32 -12.24 6.77
N ALA A 50 3.82 -13.17 7.59
CA ALA A 50 3.04 -14.25 8.19
C ALA A 50 1.81 -13.77 8.98
N GLU A 51 1.91 -12.64 9.68
CA GLU A 51 0.85 -12.07 10.52
C GLU A 51 0.10 -10.91 9.85
N CYS A 52 0.32 -10.70 8.56
CA CYS A 52 -0.30 -9.62 7.80
C CYS A 52 -1.55 -10.11 7.06
N ASN A 53 -2.68 -9.48 7.32
CA ASN A 53 -3.95 -9.73 6.62
C ASN A 53 -4.22 -8.73 5.48
N CYS A 54 -3.21 -7.93 5.10
CA CYS A 54 -3.35 -6.94 4.04
C CYS A 54 -3.43 -7.59 2.66
N LEU A 55 -4.30 -7.06 1.82
CA LEU A 55 -4.46 -7.48 0.43
C LEU A 55 -3.45 -6.83 -0.52
N LEU A 56 -2.79 -5.76 -0.09
CA LEU A 56 -1.80 -5.06 -0.92
C LEU A 56 -0.58 -5.95 -1.15
N GLY A 57 -0.20 -6.11 -2.42
CA GLY A 57 0.90 -6.99 -2.81
C GLY A 57 2.06 -6.30 -3.50
N ALA A 58 1.91 -5.05 -3.94
CA ALA A 58 2.95 -4.28 -4.61
C ALA A 58 3.06 -2.89 -3.98
N ASP A 59 4.28 -2.51 -3.64
CA ASP A 59 4.62 -1.15 -3.23
C ASP A 59 5.21 -0.42 -4.45
N ILE A 60 4.57 0.68 -4.83
CA ILE A 60 5.04 1.54 -5.92
C ILE A 60 5.91 2.69 -5.43
N GLY A 61 6.16 2.75 -4.12
CA GLY A 61 6.99 3.77 -3.50
C GLY A 61 8.48 3.52 -3.69
N ALA A 62 9.27 4.58 -3.62
CA ALA A 62 10.72 4.51 -3.54
C ALA A 62 11.25 5.42 -2.41
N TYR A 63 12.35 5.00 -1.78
CA TYR A 63 13.01 5.82 -0.77
C TYR A 63 13.57 7.11 -1.36
N ASN A 64 13.64 8.16 -0.53
CA ASN A 64 14.19 9.47 -0.91
C ASN A 64 13.47 10.14 -2.11
N THR A 65 12.13 10.05 -2.16
CA THR A 65 11.32 10.65 -3.23
C THR A 65 10.42 11.78 -2.77
N CYS A 66 10.18 11.94 -1.46
CA CYS A 66 9.25 12.92 -0.94
C CYS A 66 9.98 14.19 -0.44
N PRO A 67 9.68 15.40 -0.96
CA PRO A 67 10.36 16.64 -0.58
C PRO A 67 9.89 17.24 0.75
N HIS A 68 8.92 16.66 1.46
CA HIS A 68 8.33 17.24 2.68
C HIS A 68 9.29 17.40 3.87
N GLY A 69 10.32 16.54 3.97
CA GLY A 69 11.35 16.66 4.99
C GLY A 69 10.87 16.42 6.43
N CYS A 70 9.83 15.59 6.64
CA CYS A 70 9.35 15.24 7.98
C CYS A 70 10.49 14.64 8.82
N ILE A 71 10.68 15.15 10.03
CA ILE A 71 11.80 14.75 10.92
C ILE A 71 11.75 13.30 11.38
N TYR A 72 10.56 12.68 11.35
CA TYR A 72 10.33 11.28 11.73
C TYR A 72 10.23 10.33 10.53
N CYS A 73 10.53 10.80 9.32
CA CYS A 73 10.36 10.01 8.12
C CYS A 73 11.47 8.98 7.97
N TYR A 74 11.10 7.69 8.01
CA TYR A 74 12.03 6.59 7.78
C TYR A 74 12.37 6.39 6.29
N ALA A 75 11.54 6.92 5.38
CA ALA A 75 11.69 6.73 3.94
C ALA A 75 12.60 7.77 3.28
N ASN A 76 12.84 8.90 3.93
CA ASN A 76 13.70 9.97 3.43
C ASN A 76 14.89 10.20 4.38
N TYR A 77 15.98 9.52 4.12
CA TYR A 77 17.19 9.60 4.97
C TYR A 77 18.30 10.45 4.35
N ASP A 78 18.22 10.79 3.06
CA ASP A 78 19.21 11.65 2.37
C ASP A 78 18.54 12.77 1.58
N LYS A 79 18.69 13.99 2.08
CA LYS A 79 18.11 15.19 1.47
C LYS A 79 18.64 15.49 0.06
N GLN A 80 19.92 15.19 -0.21
CA GLN A 80 20.49 15.44 -1.52
C GLN A 80 19.89 14.52 -2.56
N THR A 81 19.78 13.25 -2.23
CA THR A 81 19.10 12.25 -3.09
C THR A 81 17.64 12.59 -3.32
N VAL A 82 16.93 13.07 -2.29
CA VAL A 82 15.53 13.54 -2.45
C VAL A 82 15.43 14.65 -3.50
N LEU A 83 16.32 15.66 -3.40
CA LEU A 83 16.32 16.77 -4.35
C LEU A 83 16.67 16.33 -5.78
N GLN A 84 17.60 15.39 -5.92
CA GLN A 84 17.96 14.82 -7.23
C GLN A 84 16.79 14.04 -7.82
N ASN A 85 16.19 13.15 -7.05
CA ASN A 85 15.04 12.34 -7.49
C ASN A 85 13.86 13.22 -7.88
N PHE A 86 13.58 14.27 -7.08
CA PHE A 86 12.52 15.23 -7.38
C PHE A 86 12.76 15.98 -8.71
N ARG A 87 14.00 16.34 -9.02
CA ARG A 87 14.35 16.99 -10.27
C ARG A 87 14.29 16.06 -11.49
N HIS A 88 14.50 14.75 -11.27
CA HIS A 88 14.43 13.74 -12.33
C HIS A 88 13.03 13.16 -12.50
N HIS A 89 12.08 13.54 -11.65
CA HIS A 89 10.69 13.10 -11.78
C HIS A 89 10.02 13.79 -12.98
N ASP A 90 9.49 12.98 -13.88
CA ASP A 90 8.66 13.43 -14.99
C ASP A 90 7.23 12.91 -14.78
N PRO A 91 6.24 13.77 -14.56
CA PRO A 91 4.85 13.34 -14.32
C PRO A 91 4.20 12.63 -15.53
N THR A 92 4.80 12.73 -16.71
CA THR A 92 4.34 12.04 -17.93
C THR A 92 5.02 10.68 -18.12
N SER A 93 6.09 10.40 -17.36
CA SER A 93 6.80 9.13 -17.40
C SER A 93 6.05 8.05 -16.60
N PRO A 94 6.04 6.80 -17.05
CA PRO A 94 5.53 5.68 -16.26
C PRO A 94 6.43 5.33 -15.06
N PHE A 95 7.61 5.92 -14.97
CA PHE A 95 8.57 5.68 -13.89
C PHE A 95 8.41 6.71 -12.78
N LEU A 96 8.56 6.25 -11.53
CA LEU A 96 8.52 7.15 -10.36
C LEU A 96 9.70 8.11 -10.34
N ILE A 97 10.86 7.69 -10.82
CA ILE A 97 12.09 8.47 -10.90
C ILE A 97 12.76 8.22 -12.26
N GLY A 98 13.06 9.31 -12.96
CA GLY A 98 13.80 9.26 -14.22
C GLY A 98 13.10 8.50 -15.33
N ASN A 99 13.89 7.95 -16.23
CA ASN A 99 13.44 7.14 -17.36
C ASN A 99 14.07 5.75 -17.29
N GLY A 100 13.44 4.79 -17.96
CA GLY A 100 13.98 3.44 -18.06
C GLY A 100 15.35 3.42 -18.77
N HIS A 101 16.16 2.46 -18.41
CA HIS A 101 17.44 2.17 -19.10
C HIS A 101 17.22 1.19 -20.23
N PRO A 102 18.07 1.23 -21.29
CA PRO A 102 17.97 0.29 -22.43
C PRO A 102 18.07 -1.19 -22.02
N GLU A 103 18.66 -1.47 -20.87
CA GLU A 103 18.84 -2.82 -20.32
C GLU A 103 17.70 -3.28 -19.42
N ASP A 104 16.73 -2.41 -19.13
CA ASP A 104 15.60 -2.73 -18.27
C ASP A 104 14.67 -3.74 -18.95
N GLN A 105 14.32 -4.78 -18.21
CA GLN A 105 13.33 -5.74 -18.67
C GLN A 105 11.92 -5.22 -18.38
N ILE A 106 11.30 -4.62 -19.38
CA ILE A 106 9.91 -4.17 -19.28
C ILE A 106 8.99 -5.37 -19.47
N ARG A 107 8.10 -5.59 -18.51
CA ARG A 107 7.06 -6.63 -18.60
C ARG A 107 5.69 -5.97 -18.43
N GLU A 108 4.77 -6.33 -19.28
CA GLU A 108 3.38 -5.96 -19.07
C GLU A 108 2.85 -6.68 -17.85
N ALA A 109 2.28 -5.91 -16.91
CA ALA A 109 1.59 -6.48 -15.77
C ALA A 109 0.19 -6.91 -16.18
N VAL A 110 -0.15 -8.15 -15.92
CA VAL A 110 -1.54 -8.61 -16.01
C VAL A 110 -2.28 -8.07 -14.80
N GLN A 111 -3.17 -7.11 -15.04
CA GLN A 111 -4.03 -6.57 -13.99
C GLN A 111 -5.36 -7.29 -14.02
N GLU A 112 -5.70 -7.91 -12.90
CA GLU A 112 -7.01 -8.52 -12.70
C GLU A 112 -7.82 -7.64 -11.75
N SER A 113 -9.04 -7.28 -12.16
CA SER A 113 -10.00 -6.63 -11.27
C SER A 113 -10.52 -7.64 -10.27
N TRP A 114 -10.54 -7.25 -9.01
CA TRP A 114 -11.17 -8.05 -7.95
C TRP A 114 -12.55 -7.53 -7.58
N ILE A 115 -13.05 -6.55 -8.31
CA ILE A 115 -14.41 -6.05 -8.08
C ILE A 115 -15.39 -7.19 -8.41
N ASP A 116 -16.25 -7.50 -7.44
CA ASP A 116 -17.35 -8.43 -7.63
C ASP A 116 -18.47 -7.69 -8.36
N GLU A 117 -18.61 -7.99 -9.66
CA GLU A 117 -19.65 -7.41 -10.50
C GLU A 117 -21.01 -8.12 -10.33
N GLN A 118 -21.09 -9.13 -9.46
CA GLN A 118 -22.32 -9.85 -9.24
C GLN A 118 -23.37 -8.94 -8.59
N LEU A 119 -24.42 -8.65 -9.31
CA LEU A 119 -25.59 -7.94 -8.80
C LEU A 119 -26.23 -8.77 -7.69
N ARG A 120 -26.22 -8.25 -6.46
CA ARG A 120 -27.00 -8.85 -5.37
C ARG A 120 -28.43 -8.35 -5.49
N LEU A 121 -29.37 -9.27 -5.69
CA LEU A 121 -30.79 -8.95 -5.82
C LEU A 121 -31.48 -8.65 -4.48
N PHE A 122 -30.73 -8.73 -3.33
CA PHE A 122 -31.27 -8.49 -1.98
C PHE A 122 -30.20 -7.85 -1.09
#